data_36092683a04943eb1876988b8c0cfb6d
#
_entry.id   36092683a04943eb1876988b8c0cfb6d
#
_cell.length_a   1.000
_cell.length_b   1.000
_cell.length_c   1.000
_cell.angle_alpha   90.00
_cell.angle_beta   90.00
_cell.angle_gamma   90.00
#
_symmetry.space_group_name_H-M   'P 1'
#
loop_
_entity.id
_entity.type
_entity.pdbx_description
1 polymer ?
#
loop_
_entity_poly.entity_id
_entity_poly.type
_entity_poly.pdbx_seq_one_letter_code
_entity_poly.pdbx_strand_id
1 'polypeptide(L)'
;DALPSAEMYQKSYMHRDVVTHVLITPRTDMVITASVDGQLKFWKKIADGIEFVKMFRAHVGAFSGLAVSGDGLWLGSSSQGDKTMKVFDVVGFDMVNFVSTDYAPGVCEWIHSQKSAAAVLAVADNESPIVYLYRSNEGKPFRVINNLPHRTAIHLLRYNPVHRSVVSIDTKRMIEYWNPEEEDPTSHVGGVEFSYKSDTDLYELAKKNADPTSMEFSRDGNLFVCMSRDRHIRVFRYGTGKLTRTYDETLPRTHEQQDREKKLDPVDFGRRMARERSLEEALTSGREDVSIPNAIFDESGKFLLYGTPLGIKVLNLVTNRLARWLGFGESSERFLRLALFQGTPSRGVSLMNGAEQAQEEADPAVVATSFDRQRLFIFSRSEPGEDGGETGRDVFNEKV
;
A
#
# COMPACT_ATOMS: atom_id res chain seq x y z
N ASP A 1 -9.44 6.44 18.67
CA ASP A 1 -9.88 5.04 18.81
C ASP A 1 -10.12 4.33 17.46
N ALA A 2 -9.93 5.00 16.34
CA ALA A 2 -10.04 4.43 15.01
C ALA A 2 -8.71 3.86 14.44
N LEU A 3 -7.67 3.77 15.25
CA LEU A 3 -6.36 3.26 14.87
C LEU A 3 -5.85 2.23 15.89
N PRO A 4 -5.02 1.25 15.46
CA PRO A 4 -4.37 0.31 16.37
C PRO A 4 -3.52 1.03 17.41
N SER A 5 -3.35 0.43 18.58
CA SER A 5 -2.60 1.00 19.70
C SER A 5 -1.48 0.12 20.23
N ALA A 6 -1.45 -1.16 19.87
CA ALA A 6 -0.45 -2.11 20.34
C ALA A 6 0.97 -1.75 19.88
N GLU A 7 1.92 -1.78 20.82
CA GLU A 7 3.35 -1.56 20.51
C GLU A 7 4.01 -2.78 19.85
N MET A 8 3.41 -3.96 20.03
CA MET A 8 3.87 -5.23 19.48
C MET A 8 2.84 -5.81 18.52
N TYR A 9 3.29 -6.64 17.54
CA TYR A 9 2.34 -7.34 16.70
C TYR A 9 1.61 -8.44 17.50
N GLN A 10 0.32 -8.59 17.23
CA GLN A 10 -0.53 -9.59 17.87
C GLN A 10 -0.30 -10.98 17.27
N LYS A 11 -0.39 -11.09 15.96
CA LYS A 11 -0.26 -12.34 15.20
C LYS A 11 0.54 -12.16 13.93
N SER A 12 1.17 -13.25 13.48
CA SER A 12 1.81 -13.33 12.18
C SER A 12 1.27 -14.52 11.38
N TYR A 13 1.29 -14.39 10.04
CA TYR A 13 0.81 -15.42 9.14
C TYR A 13 1.82 -15.64 8.01
N MET A 14 2.00 -16.90 7.64
CA MET A 14 3.08 -17.30 6.73
C MET A 14 2.66 -17.41 5.27
N HIS A 15 3.58 -17.06 4.41
CA HIS A 15 3.65 -17.45 3.01
C HIS A 15 4.76 -18.48 2.78
N ARG A 16 4.82 -19.02 1.57
CA ARG A 16 5.90 -19.91 1.17
C ARG A 16 7.21 -19.16 0.91
N ASP A 17 7.08 -17.90 0.45
CA ASP A 17 8.18 -17.03 0.10
C ASP A 17 7.94 -15.61 0.62
N VAL A 18 8.88 -14.70 0.39
CA VAL A 18 8.83 -13.33 0.89
C VAL A 18 7.54 -12.61 0.44
N VAL A 19 6.85 -12.00 1.39
CA VAL A 19 5.62 -11.24 1.14
C VAL A 19 5.98 -9.86 0.62
N THR A 20 5.60 -9.56 -0.61
CA THR A 20 5.90 -8.28 -1.28
C THR A 20 4.74 -7.29 -1.24
N HIS A 21 3.51 -7.78 -1.24
CA HIS A 21 2.31 -6.94 -1.28
C HIS A 21 1.32 -7.34 -0.19
N VAL A 22 0.71 -6.31 0.40
CA VAL A 22 -0.46 -6.44 1.26
C VAL A 22 -1.45 -5.35 0.89
N LEU A 23 -2.72 -5.73 0.74
CA LEU A 23 -3.84 -4.85 0.43
C LEU A 23 -5.01 -5.22 1.33
N ILE A 24 -5.86 -4.25 1.63
CA ILE A 24 -7.15 -4.47 2.28
C ILE A 24 -8.23 -3.97 1.34
N THR A 25 -9.25 -4.80 1.16
CA THR A 25 -10.35 -4.47 0.29
C THR A 25 -11.34 -3.57 1.00
N PRO A 26 -11.76 -2.46 0.41
CA PRO A 26 -12.86 -1.67 0.96
C PRO A 26 -14.16 -2.49 0.93
N ARG A 27 -14.97 -2.44 1.99
CA ARG A 27 -16.31 -3.04 2.13
C ARG A 27 -16.41 -4.57 2.20
N THR A 28 -15.43 -5.32 1.79
CA THR A 28 -15.50 -6.80 1.78
C THR A 28 -14.67 -7.46 2.87
N ASP A 29 -13.97 -6.68 3.70
CA ASP A 29 -13.16 -7.10 4.85
C ASP A 29 -12.11 -8.17 4.52
N MET A 30 -11.63 -8.16 3.27
CA MET A 30 -10.61 -9.09 2.82
C MET A 30 -9.23 -8.48 2.93
N VAL A 31 -8.29 -9.25 3.46
CA VAL A 31 -6.86 -8.98 3.36
C VAL A 31 -6.30 -9.81 2.22
N ILE A 32 -5.60 -9.18 1.32
CA ILE A 32 -5.00 -9.82 0.15
C ILE A 32 -3.49 -9.67 0.26
N THR A 33 -2.79 -10.78 0.14
CA THR A 33 -1.32 -10.80 0.25
C THR A 33 -0.71 -11.53 -0.93
N ALA A 34 0.41 -10.99 -1.43
CA ALA A 34 1.13 -11.58 -2.54
C ALA A 34 2.61 -11.75 -2.20
N SER A 35 3.20 -12.84 -2.64
CA SER A 35 4.61 -13.18 -2.43
C SER A 35 5.38 -13.24 -3.75
N VAL A 36 6.70 -13.17 -3.65
CA VAL A 36 7.60 -13.09 -4.80
C VAL A 36 7.51 -14.31 -5.75
N ASP A 37 7.07 -15.47 -5.22
CA ASP A 37 6.86 -16.70 -6.00
C ASP A 37 5.57 -16.70 -6.85
N GLY A 38 4.86 -15.55 -6.92
CA GLY A 38 3.63 -15.41 -7.68
C GLY A 38 2.37 -15.95 -7.00
N GLN A 39 2.47 -16.32 -5.73
CA GLN A 39 1.31 -16.74 -4.94
C GLN A 39 0.52 -15.56 -4.42
N LEU A 40 -0.79 -15.65 -4.55
CA LEU A 40 -1.78 -14.70 -4.06
C LEU A 40 -2.66 -15.40 -3.05
N LYS A 41 -2.81 -14.85 -1.85
CA LYS A 41 -3.68 -15.39 -0.80
C LYS A 41 -4.75 -14.40 -0.41
N PHE A 42 -5.95 -14.92 -0.24
CA PHE A 42 -7.12 -14.22 0.28
C PHE A 42 -7.35 -14.65 1.72
N TRP A 43 -7.52 -13.66 2.59
CA TRP A 43 -7.79 -13.84 4.01
C TRP A 43 -8.99 -12.99 4.39
N LYS A 44 -9.86 -13.52 5.21
CA LYS A 44 -10.97 -12.76 5.77
C LYS A 44 -10.57 -12.15 7.11
N LYS A 45 -10.81 -10.85 7.32
CA LYS A 45 -10.61 -10.23 8.63
C LYS A 45 -11.69 -10.73 9.57
N ILE A 46 -11.28 -11.29 10.69
CA ILE A 46 -12.14 -11.73 11.80
C ILE A 46 -11.76 -10.96 13.06
N ALA A 47 -12.55 -11.07 14.13
CA ALA A 47 -12.31 -10.35 15.38
C ALA A 47 -10.91 -10.60 15.96
N ASP A 48 -10.42 -11.84 15.87
CA ASP A 48 -9.11 -12.22 16.39
C ASP A 48 -8.15 -12.61 15.23
N GLY A 49 -7.68 -11.62 14.46
CA GLY A 49 -6.72 -11.81 13.38
C GLY A 49 -7.36 -11.95 11.99
N ILE A 50 -6.88 -12.88 11.20
CA ILE A 50 -7.37 -13.18 9.86
C ILE A 50 -7.52 -14.68 9.65
N GLU A 51 -8.49 -15.09 8.84
CA GLU A 51 -8.75 -16.46 8.46
C GLU A 51 -8.38 -16.69 6.98
N PHE A 52 -7.67 -17.77 6.69
CA PHE A 52 -7.32 -18.14 5.32
C PHE A 52 -8.57 -18.59 4.55
N VAL A 53 -8.77 -18.05 3.34
CA VAL A 53 -9.90 -18.39 2.47
C VAL A 53 -9.44 -19.16 1.25
N LYS A 54 -8.58 -18.56 0.43
CA LYS A 54 -8.14 -19.17 -0.83
C LYS A 54 -6.75 -18.71 -1.26
N MET A 55 -6.09 -19.53 -2.02
CA MET A 55 -4.78 -19.25 -2.63
C MET A 55 -4.84 -19.47 -4.13
N PHE A 56 -4.19 -18.57 -4.86
CA PHE A 56 -3.92 -18.72 -6.29
C PHE A 56 -2.43 -18.67 -6.57
N ARG A 57 -1.96 -19.47 -7.48
CA ARG A 57 -0.71 -19.23 -8.17
C ARG A 57 -0.99 -18.28 -9.33
N ALA A 58 -1.01 -16.97 -9.01
CA ALA A 58 -1.43 -15.95 -9.95
C ALA A 58 -0.40 -15.77 -11.08
N HIS A 59 0.89 -15.74 -10.75
CA HIS A 59 1.96 -15.52 -11.71
C HIS A 59 3.10 -16.53 -11.52
N VAL A 60 4.02 -16.57 -12.49
CA VAL A 60 5.20 -17.45 -12.42
C VAL A 60 6.29 -16.82 -11.55
N GLY A 61 6.29 -15.51 -11.38
CA GLY A 61 7.27 -14.75 -10.60
C GLY A 61 6.63 -13.53 -9.93
N ALA A 62 7.46 -12.54 -9.65
CA ALA A 62 7.08 -11.34 -8.92
C ALA A 62 5.93 -10.56 -9.57
N PHE A 63 5.13 -9.93 -8.75
CA PHE A 63 4.08 -9.01 -9.19
C PHE A 63 4.67 -7.66 -9.55
N SER A 64 4.34 -7.15 -10.74
CA SER A 64 4.66 -5.77 -11.16
C SER A 64 3.62 -4.77 -10.68
N GLY A 65 2.37 -5.20 -10.55
CA GLY A 65 1.27 -4.41 -10.04
C GLY A 65 0.21 -5.27 -9.36
N LEU A 66 -0.41 -4.71 -8.33
CA LEU A 66 -1.54 -5.31 -7.61
C LEU A 66 -2.45 -4.21 -7.11
N ALA A 67 -3.70 -4.21 -7.52
CA ALA A 67 -4.67 -3.19 -7.17
C ALA A 67 -6.05 -3.77 -6.90
N VAL A 68 -6.76 -3.19 -5.94
CA VAL A 68 -8.14 -3.51 -5.60
C VAL A 68 -9.05 -2.37 -6.06
N SER A 69 -10.21 -2.71 -6.61
CA SER A 69 -11.20 -1.72 -7.02
C SER A 69 -11.79 -0.94 -5.84
N GLY A 70 -12.23 0.29 -6.08
CA GLY A 70 -12.79 1.15 -5.03
C GLY A 70 -14.07 0.63 -4.37
N ASP A 71 -14.75 -0.34 -4.98
CA ASP A 71 -15.89 -1.08 -4.41
C ASP A 71 -15.49 -2.35 -3.66
N GLY A 72 -14.21 -2.76 -3.77
CA GLY A 72 -13.68 -3.96 -3.12
C GLY A 72 -14.04 -5.28 -3.80
N LEU A 73 -14.69 -5.25 -4.98
CA LEU A 73 -15.17 -6.45 -5.65
C LEU A 73 -14.15 -7.08 -6.59
N TRP A 74 -13.24 -6.29 -7.13
CA TRP A 74 -12.27 -6.73 -8.15
C TRP A 74 -10.83 -6.55 -7.68
N LEU A 75 -10.02 -7.54 -7.96
CA LEU A 75 -8.57 -7.48 -7.80
C LEU A 75 -7.92 -7.63 -9.17
N GLY A 76 -7.07 -6.66 -9.53
CA GLY A 76 -6.21 -6.72 -10.71
C GLY A 76 -4.78 -7.06 -10.31
N SER A 77 -4.14 -7.94 -11.05
CA SER A 77 -2.72 -8.25 -10.90
C SER A 77 -2.02 -8.26 -12.23
N SER A 78 -0.76 -7.82 -12.26
CA SER A 78 0.11 -7.83 -13.43
C SER A 78 1.48 -8.38 -13.07
N SER A 79 2.12 -9.04 -14.00
CA SER A 79 3.51 -9.49 -13.87
C SER A 79 4.25 -9.30 -15.18
N GLN A 80 5.37 -8.61 -15.11
CA GLN A 80 6.28 -8.41 -16.23
C GLN A 80 6.95 -9.74 -16.64
N GLY A 81 7.24 -10.61 -15.66
CA GLY A 81 7.98 -11.85 -15.88
C GLY A 81 7.27 -12.85 -16.79
N ASP A 82 5.95 -12.97 -16.68
CA ASP A 82 5.13 -13.85 -17.51
C ASP A 82 4.30 -13.09 -18.56
N LYS A 83 4.41 -11.77 -18.62
CA LYS A 83 3.65 -10.89 -19.54
C LYS A 83 2.15 -11.12 -19.47
N THR A 84 1.63 -11.29 -18.26
CA THR A 84 0.19 -11.53 -18.05
C THR A 84 -0.42 -10.52 -17.10
N MET A 85 -1.70 -10.29 -17.31
CA MET A 85 -2.59 -9.58 -16.42
C MET A 85 -3.75 -10.50 -16.06
N LYS A 86 -4.17 -10.49 -14.78
CA LYS A 86 -5.29 -11.30 -14.29
C LYS A 86 -6.24 -10.45 -13.47
N VAL A 87 -7.51 -10.80 -13.57
CA VAL A 87 -8.59 -10.18 -12.79
C VAL A 87 -9.28 -11.25 -11.97
N PHE A 88 -9.45 -10.98 -10.68
CA PHE A 88 -10.12 -11.88 -9.74
C PHE A 88 -11.36 -11.21 -9.17
N ASP A 89 -12.40 -12.01 -8.99
CA ASP A 89 -13.55 -11.68 -8.17
C ASP A 89 -13.20 -11.93 -6.70
N VAL A 90 -13.25 -10.89 -5.90
CA VAL A 90 -12.89 -10.93 -4.47
C VAL A 90 -13.96 -11.65 -3.65
N VAL A 91 -15.22 -11.58 -4.05
CA VAL A 91 -16.35 -12.20 -3.33
C VAL A 91 -16.56 -13.65 -3.75
N GLY A 92 -16.51 -13.91 -5.05
CA GLY A 92 -16.64 -15.27 -5.60
C GLY A 92 -15.37 -16.11 -5.47
N PHE A 93 -14.23 -15.49 -5.16
CA PHE A 93 -12.92 -16.13 -5.10
C PHE A 93 -12.56 -16.88 -6.37
N ASP A 94 -12.83 -16.28 -7.52
CA ASP A 94 -12.54 -16.85 -8.82
C ASP A 94 -11.69 -15.91 -9.69
N MET A 95 -10.89 -16.51 -10.58
CA MET A 95 -10.23 -15.77 -11.64
C MET A 95 -11.22 -15.55 -12.78
N VAL A 96 -11.61 -14.30 -13.00
CA VAL A 96 -12.62 -13.91 -14.00
C VAL A 96 -11.99 -13.68 -15.37
N ASN A 97 -10.79 -13.12 -15.40
CA ASN A 97 -10.14 -12.79 -16.66
C ASN A 97 -8.63 -13.06 -16.61
N PHE A 98 -8.12 -13.54 -17.73
CA PHE A 98 -6.70 -13.79 -17.99
C PHE A 98 -6.35 -13.16 -19.32
N VAL A 99 -5.35 -12.28 -19.33
CA VAL A 99 -4.87 -11.62 -20.54
C VAL A 99 -3.37 -11.81 -20.66
N SER A 100 -2.93 -12.38 -21.79
CA SER A 100 -1.54 -12.35 -22.22
C SER A 100 -1.30 -11.07 -23.00
N THR A 101 -0.26 -10.33 -22.66
CA THR A 101 0.05 -9.02 -23.24
C THR A 101 1.25 -9.10 -24.18
N ASP A 102 1.24 -8.30 -25.24
CA ASP A 102 2.37 -8.16 -26.16
C ASP A 102 3.43 -7.19 -25.63
N TYR A 103 3.17 -6.51 -24.52
CA TYR A 103 4.04 -5.57 -23.84
C TYR A 103 4.40 -6.08 -22.43
N ALA A 104 5.31 -5.42 -21.74
CA ALA A 104 5.68 -5.73 -20.36
C ALA A 104 4.72 -5.04 -19.37
N PRO A 105 3.70 -5.72 -18.79
CA PRO A 105 2.75 -5.06 -17.91
C PRO A 105 3.42 -4.65 -16.59
N GLY A 106 3.40 -3.35 -16.32
CA GLY A 106 3.91 -2.73 -15.12
C GLY A 106 2.85 -2.55 -14.04
N VAL A 107 2.83 -1.36 -13.42
CA VAL A 107 1.84 -1.00 -12.41
C VAL A 107 0.43 -1.02 -12.98
N CYS A 108 -0.52 -1.49 -12.18
CA CYS A 108 -1.94 -1.46 -12.51
C CYS A 108 -2.75 -0.70 -11.45
N GLU A 109 -3.87 -0.11 -11.85
CA GLU A 109 -4.77 0.62 -10.97
C GLU A 109 -6.21 0.57 -11.50
N TRP A 110 -7.19 0.46 -10.61
CA TRP A 110 -8.59 0.50 -10.99
C TRP A 110 -9.08 1.94 -11.17
N ILE A 111 -9.52 2.24 -12.36
CA ILE A 111 -10.26 3.48 -12.68
C ILE A 111 -11.73 3.17 -12.54
N HIS A 112 -12.25 3.30 -11.33
CA HIS A 112 -13.64 3.00 -11.03
C HIS A 112 -14.31 4.15 -10.32
N SER A 113 -15.31 4.73 -10.98
CA SER A 113 -16.24 5.65 -10.37
C SER A 113 -17.49 4.87 -9.93
N GLN A 114 -18.03 5.16 -8.76
CA GLN A 114 -19.28 4.57 -8.26
C GLN A 114 -20.48 4.73 -9.22
N LYS A 115 -20.36 5.60 -10.21
CA LYS A 115 -21.37 5.85 -11.25
C LYS A 115 -21.11 5.07 -12.55
N SER A 116 -19.97 4.39 -12.67
CA SER A 116 -19.64 3.61 -13.87
C SER A 116 -20.19 2.20 -13.72
N ALA A 117 -20.89 1.71 -14.73
CA ALA A 117 -21.44 0.35 -14.75
C ALA A 117 -20.39 -0.74 -14.94
N ALA A 118 -19.18 -0.39 -15.38
CA ALA A 118 -18.08 -1.31 -15.59
C ALA A 118 -16.82 -0.84 -14.89
N ALA A 119 -16.15 -1.75 -14.18
CA ALA A 119 -14.83 -1.51 -13.61
C ALA A 119 -13.78 -1.55 -14.71
N VAL A 120 -12.92 -0.52 -14.77
CA VAL A 120 -11.85 -0.37 -15.74
C VAL A 120 -10.51 -0.52 -15.04
N LEU A 121 -9.68 -1.43 -15.52
CA LEU A 121 -8.31 -1.60 -15.06
C LEU A 121 -7.36 -0.89 -16.01
N ALA A 122 -6.60 0.07 -15.51
CA ALA A 122 -5.49 0.69 -16.21
C ALA A 122 -4.21 -0.09 -15.92
N VAL A 123 -3.47 -0.43 -16.96
CA VAL A 123 -2.18 -1.12 -16.86
C VAL A 123 -1.16 -0.31 -17.64
N ALA A 124 -0.11 0.14 -16.96
CA ALA A 124 0.99 0.84 -17.59
C ALA A 124 1.98 -0.15 -18.23
N ASP A 125 2.55 0.24 -19.37
CA ASP A 125 3.67 -0.48 -19.94
C ASP A 125 4.96 -0.12 -19.18
N ASN A 126 5.71 -1.11 -18.79
CA ASN A 126 6.95 -0.93 -18.04
C ASN A 126 8.14 -0.43 -18.91
N GLU A 127 7.98 -0.43 -20.22
CA GLU A 127 9.02 -0.01 -21.18
C GLU A 127 8.69 1.31 -21.90
N SER A 128 7.42 1.71 -21.89
CA SER A 128 6.96 2.92 -22.59
C SER A 128 5.96 3.73 -21.77
N PRO A 129 5.71 5.02 -22.09
CA PRO A 129 4.74 5.84 -21.38
C PRO A 129 3.28 5.57 -21.80
N ILE A 130 2.98 4.35 -22.21
CA ILE A 130 1.64 3.95 -22.68
C ILE A 130 0.86 3.33 -21.53
N VAL A 131 -0.44 3.66 -21.47
CA VAL A 131 -1.39 3.06 -20.52
C VAL A 131 -2.51 2.39 -21.30
N TYR A 132 -2.76 1.13 -20.98
CA TYR A 132 -3.82 0.32 -21.58
C TYR A 132 -5.01 0.23 -20.64
N LEU A 133 -6.22 0.49 -21.14
CA LEU A 133 -7.45 0.40 -20.37
C LEU A 133 -8.23 -0.86 -20.75
N TYR A 134 -8.49 -1.69 -19.75
CA TYR A 134 -9.24 -2.96 -19.90
C TYR A 134 -10.53 -2.90 -19.09
N ARG A 135 -11.60 -3.47 -19.63
CA ARG A 135 -12.76 -3.83 -18.81
C ARG A 135 -12.50 -5.15 -18.10
N SER A 136 -13.07 -5.31 -16.90
CA SER A 136 -12.82 -6.46 -16.05
C SER A 136 -13.04 -7.83 -16.72
N ASN A 137 -13.91 -7.90 -17.73
CA ASN A 137 -14.30 -9.12 -18.43
C ASN A 137 -13.82 -9.23 -19.88
N GLU A 138 -13.01 -8.27 -20.37
CA GLU A 138 -12.52 -8.24 -21.75
C GLU A 138 -11.05 -8.61 -21.83
N GLY A 139 -10.68 -9.42 -22.83
CA GLY A 139 -9.29 -9.84 -23.05
C GLY A 139 -8.46 -8.88 -23.90
N LYS A 140 -9.04 -7.79 -24.40
CA LYS A 140 -8.34 -6.75 -25.17
C LYS A 140 -8.56 -5.39 -24.58
N PRO A 141 -7.58 -4.48 -24.68
CA PRO A 141 -7.77 -3.11 -24.24
C PRO A 141 -8.83 -2.45 -25.13
N PHE A 142 -9.82 -1.81 -24.53
CA PHE A 142 -10.80 -1.04 -25.29
C PHE A 142 -10.27 0.37 -25.63
N ARG A 143 -9.23 0.83 -24.92
CA ARG A 143 -8.55 2.09 -25.17
C ARG A 143 -7.08 2.00 -24.84
N VAL A 144 -6.26 2.65 -25.64
CA VAL A 144 -4.82 2.84 -25.43
C VAL A 144 -4.51 4.31 -25.34
N ILE A 145 -3.92 4.74 -24.24
CA ILE A 145 -3.54 6.13 -24.01
C ILE A 145 -2.03 6.25 -24.26
N ASN A 146 -1.66 6.93 -25.34
CA ASN A 146 -0.28 7.14 -25.76
C ASN A 146 0.10 8.62 -25.86
N ASN A 147 -0.83 9.52 -25.53
CA ASN A 147 -0.67 10.98 -25.61
C ASN A 147 -0.51 11.62 -24.22
N LEU A 148 -0.08 10.87 -23.22
CA LEU A 148 0.29 11.43 -21.93
C LEU A 148 1.57 12.26 -22.03
N PRO A 149 1.73 13.30 -21.19
CA PRO A 149 2.93 14.15 -21.21
C PRO A 149 4.20 13.47 -20.69
N HIS A 150 4.12 12.19 -20.30
CA HIS A 150 5.26 11.39 -19.90
C HIS A 150 6.18 11.06 -21.09
N ARG A 151 7.48 11.06 -20.84
CA ARG A 151 8.49 10.69 -21.85
C ARG A 151 9.13 9.34 -21.59
N THR A 152 8.88 8.77 -20.43
CA THR A 152 9.43 7.47 -20.00
C THR A 152 8.34 6.65 -19.32
N ALA A 153 8.62 5.36 -19.13
CA ALA A 153 7.68 4.43 -18.52
C ALA A 153 7.12 4.94 -17.17
N ILE A 154 5.85 4.66 -16.95
CA ILE A 154 5.13 5.02 -15.72
C ILE A 154 5.32 3.89 -14.72
N HIS A 155 5.80 4.22 -13.53
CA HIS A 155 6.01 3.23 -12.47
C HIS A 155 5.10 3.40 -11.25
N LEU A 156 4.40 4.53 -11.11
CA LEU A 156 3.34 4.72 -10.14
C LEU A 156 2.10 5.31 -10.81
N LEU A 157 0.96 4.74 -10.47
CA LEU A 157 -0.34 5.10 -11.01
C LEU A 157 -1.35 5.03 -9.87
N ARG A 158 -2.13 6.10 -9.65
CA ARG A 158 -3.21 6.13 -8.66
C ARG A 158 -4.41 6.92 -9.18
N TYR A 159 -5.59 6.37 -8.94
CA TYR A 159 -6.85 7.00 -9.29
C TYR A 159 -7.42 7.77 -8.10
N ASN A 160 -7.86 9.00 -8.37
CA ASN A 160 -8.61 9.81 -7.41
C ASN A 160 -10.11 9.70 -7.73
N PRO A 161 -10.89 8.92 -6.97
CA PRO A 161 -12.30 8.70 -7.28
C PRO A 161 -13.18 9.92 -7.04
N VAL A 162 -12.73 10.87 -6.21
CA VAL A 162 -13.47 12.10 -5.90
C VAL A 162 -13.44 13.06 -7.11
N HIS A 163 -12.25 13.22 -7.68
CA HIS A 163 -12.03 14.12 -8.81
C HIS A 163 -12.04 13.40 -10.17
N ARG A 164 -12.22 12.08 -10.20
CA ARG A 164 -12.23 11.23 -11.41
C ARG A 164 -11.01 11.42 -12.29
N SER A 165 -9.88 11.53 -11.67
CA SER A 165 -8.61 11.79 -12.31
C SER A 165 -7.56 10.80 -11.89
N VAL A 166 -6.56 10.62 -12.71
CA VAL A 166 -5.42 9.78 -12.43
C VAL A 166 -4.20 10.67 -12.21
N VAL A 167 -3.40 10.32 -11.22
CA VAL A 167 -2.07 10.85 -11.05
C VAL A 167 -1.08 9.75 -11.33
N SER A 168 -0.09 10.03 -12.16
CA SER A 168 0.96 9.10 -12.54
C SER A 168 2.33 9.70 -12.36
N ILE A 169 3.32 8.86 -12.08
CA ILE A 169 4.72 9.25 -11.93
C ILE A 169 5.56 8.35 -12.82
N ASP A 170 6.40 8.96 -13.65
CA ASP A 170 7.32 8.24 -14.54
C ASP A 170 8.68 7.96 -13.89
N THR A 171 9.52 7.20 -14.56
CA THR A 171 10.89 6.88 -14.13
C THR A 171 11.81 8.10 -14.03
N LYS A 172 11.45 9.24 -14.62
CA LYS A 172 12.11 10.54 -14.43
C LYS A 172 11.50 11.37 -13.30
N ARG A 173 10.60 10.78 -12.52
CA ARG A 173 10.00 11.39 -11.32
C ARG A 173 9.07 12.56 -11.63
N MET A 174 8.54 12.60 -12.87
CA MET A 174 7.59 13.61 -13.27
C MET A 174 6.19 13.19 -12.85
N ILE A 175 5.51 14.05 -12.09
CA ILE A 175 4.13 13.85 -11.66
C ILE A 175 3.22 14.48 -12.70
N GLU A 176 2.29 13.71 -13.27
CA GLU A 176 1.32 14.19 -14.24
C GLU A 176 -0.09 13.82 -13.81
N TYR A 177 -1.02 14.74 -14.11
CA TYR A 177 -2.46 14.58 -13.86
C TYR A 177 -3.18 14.42 -15.18
N TRP A 178 -4.10 13.47 -15.25
CA TRP A 178 -4.87 13.23 -16.45
C TRP A 178 -6.25 12.63 -16.16
N ASN A 179 -7.17 12.84 -17.10
CA ASN A 179 -8.53 12.33 -17.04
C ASN A 179 -8.67 11.11 -17.97
N PRO A 180 -8.99 9.92 -17.44
CA PRO A 180 -9.14 8.72 -18.27
C PRO A 180 -10.39 8.70 -19.14
N GLU A 181 -11.36 9.56 -18.87
CA GLU A 181 -12.65 9.60 -19.59
C GLU A 181 -12.57 10.49 -20.83
N GLU A 182 -11.68 11.49 -20.85
CA GLU A 182 -11.55 12.46 -21.95
C GLU A 182 -10.73 11.90 -23.11
N GLU A 183 -11.04 12.35 -24.34
CA GLU A 183 -10.31 11.97 -25.56
C GLU A 183 -8.87 12.50 -25.51
N ASP A 184 -8.70 13.77 -25.11
CA ASP A 184 -7.41 14.31 -24.68
C ASP A 184 -7.31 14.24 -23.16
N PRO A 185 -6.51 13.30 -22.60
CA PRO A 185 -6.44 13.06 -21.16
C PRO A 185 -6.00 14.29 -20.35
N THR A 186 -5.32 15.25 -20.98
CA THR A 186 -4.78 16.44 -20.31
C THR A 186 -5.72 17.64 -20.32
N SER A 187 -6.81 17.60 -21.09
CA SER A 187 -7.66 18.76 -21.36
C SER A 187 -8.49 19.21 -20.16
N HIS A 188 -9.14 18.29 -19.46
CA HIS A 188 -10.05 18.60 -18.34
C HIS A 188 -9.82 17.65 -17.18
N VAL A 189 -8.93 18.04 -16.28
CA VAL A 189 -8.65 17.27 -15.08
C VAL A 189 -9.45 17.81 -13.90
N GLY A 190 -10.34 16.99 -13.37
CA GLY A 190 -11.23 17.39 -12.28
C GLY A 190 -10.48 17.82 -11.03
N GLY A 191 -10.95 18.87 -10.35
CA GLY A 191 -10.42 19.33 -9.07
C GLY A 191 -9.07 20.06 -9.13
N VAL A 192 -8.52 20.31 -10.31
CA VAL A 192 -7.28 21.06 -10.50
C VAL A 192 -7.56 22.57 -10.51
N GLU A 193 -6.83 23.32 -9.68
CA GLU A 193 -6.98 24.76 -9.50
C GLU A 193 -5.86 25.58 -10.16
N PHE A 194 -4.75 24.93 -10.55
CA PHE A 194 -3.61 25.61 -11.19
C PHE A 194 -3.75 25.62 -12.72
N SER A 195 -3.36 26.73 -13.34
CA SER A 195 -3.33 26.84 -14.80
C SER A 195 -1.99 26.38 -15.40
N TYR A 196 -0.90 26.61 -14.68
CA TYR A 196 0.43 26.25 -15.13
C TYR A 196 1.11 25.35 -14.09
N LYS A 197 1.69 24.24 -14.56
CA LYS A 197 2.46 23.33 -13.71
C LYS A 197 3.67 24.00 -13.07
N SER A 198 4.23 25.05 -13.69
CA SER A 198 5.29 25.87 -13.09
C SER A 198 4.91 26.53 -11.77
N ASP A 199 3.62 26.75 -11.54
CA ASP A 199 3.11 27.38 -10.32
C ASP A 199 2.92 26.37 -9.19
N THR A 200 3.21 25.10 -9.45
CA THR A 200 3.08 23.98 -8.50
C THR A 200 4.44 23.50 -8.00
N ASP A 201 4.38 22.59 -7.04
CA ASP A 201 5.58 21.89 -6.54
C ASP A 201 5.70 20.45 -7.10
N LEU A 202 4.94 20.13 -8.17
CA LEU A 202 4.93 18.79 -8.78
C LEU A 202 6.25 18.38 -9.44
N TYR A 203 7.18 19.30 -9.58
CA TYR A 203 8.57 19.02 -9.99
C TYR A 203 9.51 18.68 -8.84
N GLU A 204 9.04 18.68 -7.59
CA GLU A 204 9.90 18.52 -6.41
C GLU A 204 10.66 17.19 -6.43
N LEU A 205 10.00 16.07 -6.79
CA LEU A 205 10.65 14.76 -6.89
C LEU A 205 11.78 14.78 -7.92
N ALA A 206 11.53 15.36 -9.10
CA ALA A 206 12.53 15.47 -10.16
C ALA A 206 13.70 16.41 -9.75
N LYS A 207 13.39 17.56 -9.13
CA LYS A 207 14.40 18.50 -8.64
C LYS A 207 15.32 17.90 -7.58
N LYS A 208 14.77 17.08 -6.69
CA LYS A 208 15.52 16.42 -5.60
C LYS A 208 16.12 15.08 -6.02
N ASN A 209 15.90 14.64 -7.25
CA ASN A 209 16.31 13.32 -7.73
C ASN A 209 15.77 12.18 -6.83
N ALA A 210 14.56 12.35 -6.30
CA ALA A 210 13.93 11.47 -5.32
C ALA A 210 13.07 10.43 -6.01
N ASP A 211 13.48 9.15 -5.99
CA ASP A 211 12.70 8.04 -6.56
C ASP A 211 11.51 7.71 -5.67
N PRO A 212 10.25 7.95 -6.11
CA PRO A 212 9.09 7.62 -5.31
C PRO A 212 8.88 6.11 -5.26
N THR A 213 8.59 5.60 -4.08
CA THR A 213 8.30 4.18 -3.83
C THR A 213 6.80 3.92 -3.75
N SER A 214 6.04 4.90 -3.34
CA SER A 214 4.59 4.80 -3.25
C SER A 214 3.92 6.16 -3.41
N MET A 215 2.68 6.11 -3.85
CA MET A 215 1.77 7.25 -3.89
C MET A 215 0.40 6.80 -3.41
N GLU A 216 -0.26 7.58 -2.55
CA GLU A 216 -1.57 7.27 -2.01
C GLU A 216 -2.39 8.54 -1.83
N PHE A 217 -3.70 8.48 -2.08
CA PHE A 217 -4.63 9.58 -1.83
C PHE A 217 -5.27 9.49 -0.47
N SER A 218 -5.57 10.65 0.12
CA SER A 218 -6.54 10.73 1.23
C SER A 218 -7.94 10.40 0.70
N ARG A 219 -8.80 9.87 1.58
CA ARG A 219 -10.15 9.44 1.19
C ARG A 219 -11.01 10.57 0.60
N ASP A 220 -10.79 11.79 1.03
CA ASP A 220 -11.45 12.99 0.50
C ASP A 220 -10.87 13.48 -0.85
N GLY A 221 -9.80 12.85 -1.34
CA GLY A 221 -9.14 13.19 -2.61
C GLY A 221 -8.36 14.51 -2.62
N ASN A 222 -8.30 15.22 -1.48
CA ASN A 222 -7.69 16.55 -1.41
C ASN A 222 -6.17 16.52 -1.21
N LEU A 223 -5.66 15.44 -0.61
CA LEU A 223 -4.23 15.25 -0.36
C LEU A 223 -3.75 13.98 -1.05
N PHE A 224 -2.48 13.98 -1.44
CA PHE A 224 -1.78 12.74 -1.75
C PHE A 224 -0.39 12.77 -1.14
N VAL A 225 0.08 11.60 -0.76
CA VAL A 225 1.40 11.41 -0.17
C VAL A 225 2.28 10.64 -1.14
N CYS A 226 3.55 11.07 -1.27
CA CYS A 226 4.59 10.33 -1.96
C CYS A 226 5.68 9.97 -0.95
N MET A 227 5.96 8.69 -0.79
CA MET A 227 7.14 8.21 -0.11
C MET A 227 8.23 7.96 -1.13
N SER A 228 9.49 8.27 -0.82
CA SER A 228 10.60 8.17 -1.76
C SER A 228 11.79 7.45 -1.15
N ARG A 229 12.68 6.92 -1.99
CA ARG A 229 13.92 6.24 -1.55
C ARG A 229 14.89 7.14 -0.78
N ASP A 230 14.80 8.44 -0.97
CA ASP A 230 15.54 9.45 -0.18
C ASP A 230 15.05 9.56 1.27
N ARG A 231 14.10 8.70 1.68
CA ARG A 231 13.48 8.63 3.02
C ARG A 231 12.73 9.89 3.41
N HIS A 232 12.27 10.65 2.42
CA HIS A 232 11.35 11.75 2.65
C HIS A 232 9.94 11.35 2.27
N ILE A 233 9.01 11.70 3.14
CA ILE A 233 7.58 11.56 2.91
C ILE A 233 7.02 12.94 2.60
N ARG A 234 6.51 13.12 1.39
CA ARG A 234 6.02 14.40 0.88
C ARG A 234 4.53 14.36 0.73
N VAL A 235 3.83 15.31 1.36
CA VAL A 235 2.38 15.46 1.30
C VAL A 235 2.05 16.66 0.42
N PHE A 236 1.30 16.40 -0.64
CA PHE A 236 0.86 17.40 -1.60
C PHE A 236 -0.63 17.67 -1.46
N ARG A 237 -1.04 18.89 -1.74
CA ARG A 237 -2.44 19.23 -1.94
C ARG A 237 -2.79 19.00 -3.41
N TYR A 238 -3.80 18.17 -3.67
CA TYR A 238 -4.16 17.76 -5.02
C TYR A 238 -4.56 18.96 -5.90
N GLY A 239 -5.54 19.79 -5.48
CA GLY A 239 -6.07 20.88 -6.30
C GLY A 239 -5.03 21.91 -6.70
N THR A 240 -4.15 22.30 -5.79
CA THR A 240 -3.13 23.34 -6.03
C THR A 240 -1.78 22.79 -6.49
N GLY A 241 -1.56 21.47 -6.42
CA GLY A 241 -0.27 20.86 -6.71
C GLY A 241 0.88 21.31 -5.80
N LYS A 242 0.55 21.92 -4.64
CA LYS A 242 1.55 22.44 -3.70
C LYS A 242 1.99 21.40 -2.69
N LEU A 243 3.29 21.39 -2.41
CA LEU A 243 3.88 20.62 -1.32
C LEU A 243 3.48 21.27 0.03
N THR A 244 2.68 20.57 0.82
CA THR A 244 2.22 21.08 2.10
C THR A 244 3.15 20.72 3.24
N ARG A 245 3.74 19.52 3.19
CA ARG A 245 4.63 18.99 4.24
C ARG A 245 5.66 18.03 3.69
N THR A 246 6.81 18.01 4.35
CA THR A 246 7.85 17.02 4.12
C THR A 246 8.31 16.48 5.47
N TYR A 247 8.35 15.17 5.60
CA TYR A 247 8.87 14.49 6.78
C TYR A 247 10.19 13.81 6.41
N ASP A 248 11.20 14.11 7.20
CA ASP A 248 12.57 13.60 7.02
C ASP A 248 12.78 12.40 7.95
N GLU A 249 12.91 11.22 7.34
CA GLU A 249 13.21 9.95 8.03
C GLU A 249 14.58 9.39 7.60
N THR A 250 15.50 10.28 7.26
CA THR A 250 16.89 9.91 6.92
C THR A 250 17.62 9.31 8.11
N LEU A 251 18.66 8.51 7.84
CA LEU A 251 19.43 7.86 8.91
C LEU A 251 20.10 8.85 9.88
N PRO A 252 20.69 9.95 9.41
CA PRO A 252 21.21 10.97 10.33
C PRO A 252 20.14 11.49 11.30
N ARG A 253 18.93 11.74 10.79
CA ARG A 253 17.80 12.19 11.61
C ARG A 253 17.38 11.13 12.64
N THR A 254 17.39 9.87 12.24
CA THR A 254 17.08 8.75 13.14
C THR A 254 18.14 8.61 14.26
N HIS A 255 19.42 8.80 13.93
CA HIS A 255 20.51 8.82 14.92
C HIS A 255 20.36 9.99 15.90
N GLU A 256 20.12 11.22 15.41
CA GLU A 256 19.89 12.38 16.27
C GLU A 256 18.71 12.16 17.23
N GLN A 257 17.63 11.53 16.72
CA GLN A 257 16.47 11.22 17.56
C GLN A 257 16.82 10.21 18.65
N GLN A 258 17.55 9.15 18.32
CA GLN A 258 18.00 8.15 19.31
C GLN A 258 18.94 8.78 20.34
N ASP A 259 19.91 9.61 19.92
CA ASP A 259 20.87 10.27 20.82
C ASP A 259 20.16 11.20 21.81
N ARG A 260 19.11 11.90 21.34
CA ARG A 260 18.33 12.83 22.16
C ARG A 260 17.38 12.11 23.12
N GLU A 261 16.67 11.10 22.63
CA GLU A 261 15.57 10.47 23.36
C GLU A 261 16.00 9.20 24.10
N LYS A 262 17.09 8.53 23.65
CA LYS A 262 17.64 7.28 24.22
C LYS A 262 16.60 6.21 24.51
N LYS A 263 15.60 6.08 23.62
CA LYS A 263 14.49 5.16 23.80
C LYS A 263 14.84 3.70 23.62
N LEU A 264 15.84 3.40 22.79
CA LEU A 264 16.28 2.04 22.51
C LEU A 264 17.62 1.76 23.14
N ASP A 265 17.82 0.49 23.53
CA ASP A 265 19.14 -0.02 23.90
C ASP A 265 20.12 0.12 22.71
N PRO A 266 21.40 0.47 22.93
CA PRO A 266 22.38 0.63 21.86
C PRO A 266 22.53 -0.62 20.96
N VAL A 267 22.38 -1.82 21.52
CA VAL A 267 22.48 -3.08 20.76
C VAL A 267 21.29 -3.22 19.81
N ASP A 268 20.07 -2.97 20.31
CA ASP A 268 18.86 -3.03 19.49
C ASP A 268 18.87 -1.96 18.38
N PHE A 269 19.29 -0.75 18.71
CA PHE A 269 19.46 0.29 17.72
C PHE A 269 20.48 -0.11 16.65
N GLY A 270 21.62 -0.69 17.05
CA GLY A 270 22.63 -1.21 16.13
C GLY A 270 22.10 -2.28 15.18
N ARG A 271 21.28 -3.21 15.68
CA ARG A 271 20.62 -4.25 14.87
C ARG A 271 19.69 -3.65 13.83
N ARG A 272 18.86 -2.69 14.23
CA ARG A 272 17.94 -1.97 13.32
C ARG A 272 18.69 -1.24 12.21
N MET A 273 19.77 -0.57 12.55
CA MET A 273 20.61 0.13 11.57
C MET A 273 21.33 -0.83 10.61
N ALA A 274 21.79 -1.98 11.09
CA ALA A 274 22.37 -3.02 10.23
C ALA A 274 21.33 -3.54 9.22
N ARG A 275 20.10 -3.79 9.69
CA ARG A 275 19.00 -4.25 8.84
C ARG A 275 18.59 -3.21 7.79
N GLU A 276 18.60 -1.94 8.16
CA GLU A 276 18.32 -0.84 7.24
C GLU A 276 19.38 -0.70 6.14
N ARG A 277 20.66 -0.96 6.45
CA ARG A 277 21.72 -1.02 5.42
C ARG A 277 21.51 -2.19 4.46
N SER A 278 21.15 -3.37 4.97
CA SER A 278 20.84 -4.52 4.13
C SER A 278 19.63 -4.27 3.22
N LEU A 279 18.62 -3.55 3.71
CA LEU A 279 17.48 -3.13 2.90
C LEU A 279 17.90 -2.17 1.79
N GLU A 280 18.75 -1.19 2.10
CA GLU A 280 19.26 -0.23 1.12
C GLU A 280 20.08 -0.91 0.02
N GLU A 281 20.94 -1.86 0.40
CA GLU A 281 21.68 -2.70 -0.56
C GLU A 281 20.74 -3.52 -1.46
N ALA A 282 19.71 -4.13 -0.87
CA ALA A 282 18.73 -4.93 -1.61
C ALA A 282 17.93 -4.07 -2.60
N LEU A 283 17.49 -2.89 -2.18
CA LEU A 283 16.78 -1.94 -3.06
C LEU A 283 17.68 -1.38 -4.18
N THR A 284 18.96 -1.13 -3.87
CA THR A 284 19.92 -0.60 -4.84
C THR A 284 20.33 -1.67 -5.87
N SER A 285 20.46 -2.92 -5.45
CA SER A 285 20.74 -4.04 -6.34
C SER A 285 19.54 -4.46 -7.21
N GLY A 286 18.36 -3.88 -6.99
CA GLY A 286 17.15 -4.19 -7.75
C GLY A 286 16.57 -5.58 -7.45
N ARG A 287 16.73 -6.10 -6.24
CA ARG A 287 16.12 -7.37 -5.83
C ARG A 287 14.59 -7.27 -5.93
N GLU A 288 13.97 -8.26 -6.56
CA GLU A 288 12.52 -8.35 -6.74
C GLU A 288 11.79 -8.88 -5.49
N ASP A 289 12.52 -9.54 -4.59
CA ASP A 289 12.02 -10.13 -3.35
C ASP A 289 11.97 -9.12 -2.17
N VAL A 290 11.95 -7.83 -2.48
CA VAL A 290 11.84 -6.78 -1.46
C VAL A 290 10.48 -6.11 -1.55
N SER A 291 9.76 -6.12 -0.43
CA SER A 291 8.53 -5.33 -0.31
C SER A 291 8.85 -3.84 -0.38
N ILE A 292 8.16 -3.12 -1.25
CA ILE A 292 8.38 -1.68 -1.44
C ILE A 292 7.67 -0.90 -0.33
N PRO A 293 8.38 -0.04 0.42
CA PRO A 293 7.78 0.77 1.48
C PRO A 293 6.70 1.70 0.96
N ASN A 294 5.65 1.90 1.74
CA ASN A 294 4.58 2.83 1.44
C ASN A 294 4.21 3.71 2.63
N ALA A 295 3.54 4.80 2.33
CA ALA A 295 2.85 5.64 3.30
C ALA A 295 1.36 5.65 2.97
N ILE A 296 0.51 5.47 3.99
CA ILE A 296 -0.94 5.36 3.83
C ILE A 296 -1.66 6.35 4.75
N PHE A 297 -2.79 6.88 4.28
CA PHE A 297 -3.70 7.65 5.11
C PHE A 297 -4.64 6.73 5.88
N ASP A 298 -5.11 7.22 7.01
CA ASP A 298 -6.30 6.67 7.66
C ASP A 298 -7.58 7.12 6.92
N GLU A 299 -8.72 6.50 7.22
CA GLU A 299 -9.99 6.84 6.59
C GLU A 299 -10.42 8.29 6.80
N SER A 300 -10.02 8.92 7.90
CA SER A 300 -10.33 10.33 8.18
C SER A 300 -9.43 11.31 7.41
N GLY A 301 -8.34 10.86 6.80
CA GLY A 301 -7.33 11.69 6.16
C GLY A 301 -6.51 12.54 7.13
N LYS A 302 -6.66 12.31 8.45
CA LYS A 302 -5.99 13.09 9.50
C LYS A 302 -4.73 12.45 10.04
N PHE A 303 -4.55 11.15 9.79
CA PHE A 303 -3.36 10.43 10.19
C PHE A 303 -2.65 9.84 9.00
N LEU A 304 -1.33 9.80 9.10
CA LEU A 304 -0.44 9.20 8.12
C LEU A 304 0.39 8.10 8.81
N LEU A 305 0.40 6.90 8.20
CA LEU A 305 1.13 5.75 8.70
C LEU A 305 2.22 5.36 7.69
N TYR A 306 3.43 5.11 8.19
CA TYR A 306 4.54 4.63 7.37
C TYR A 306 5.59 3.91 8.21
N GLY A 307 6.32 2.98 7.58
CA GLY A 307 7.37 2.22 8.22
C GLY A 307 8.70 3.01 8.29
N THR A 308 9.32 3.03 9.47
CA THR A 308 10.65 3.59 9.72
C THR A 308 11.58 2.53 10.31
N PRO A 309 12.89 2.80 10.44
CA PRO A 309 13.79 1.88 11.15
C PRO A 309 13.41 1.62 12.60
N LEU A 310 12.68 2.53 13.23
CA LEU A 310 12.26 2.41 14.64
C LEU A 310 10.90 1.73 14.83
N GLY A 311 10.19 1.40 13.75
CA GLY A 311 8.85 0.83 13.76
C GLY A 311 7.91 1.54 12.80
N ILE A 312 6.62 1.33 12.94
CA ILE A 312 5.58 2.01 12.17
C ILE A 312 5.19 3.30 12.90
N LYS A 313 5.37 4.42 12.23
CA LYS A 313 5.06 5.74 12.75
C LYS A 313 3.64 6.13 12.39
N VAL A 314 2.87 6.57 13.37
CA VAL A 314 1.52 7.13 13.19
C VAL A 314 1.58 8.62 13.48
N LEU A 315 1.44 9.41 12.44
CA LEU A 315 1.59 10.86 12.49
C LEU A 315 0.22 11.54 12.38
N ASN A 316 -0.08 12.45 13.29
CA ASN A 316 -1.27 13.28 13.19
C ASN A 316 -0.98 14.50 12.30
N LEU A 317 -1.65 14.58 11.15
CA LEU A 317 -1.46 15.65 10.19
C LEU A 317 -2.08 17.00 10.65
N VAL A 318 -3.07 16.97 11.50
CA VAL A 318 -3.70 18.20 12.01
C VAL A 318 -2.78 18.91 13.00
N THR A 319 -2.28 18.17 13.99
CA THR A 319 -1.39 18.71 15.03
C THR A 319 0.07 18.73 14.61
N ASN A 320 0.40 18.04 13.50
CA ASN A 320 1.77 17.82 13.03
C ASN A 320 2.70 17.17 14.06
N ARG A 321 2.16 16.23 14.83
CA ARG A 321 2.88 15.54 15.89
C ARG A 321 2.76 14.03 15.74
N LEU A 322 3.75 13.33 16.25
CA LEU A 322 3.69 11.90 16.43
C LEU A 322 2.54 11.55 17.37
N ALA A 323 1.62 10.71 16.91
CA ALA A 323 0.52 10.21 17.73
C ALA A 323 0.95 8.97 18.52
N ARG A 324 1.55 7.98 17.82
CA ARG A 324 2.03 6.73 18.43
C ARG A 324 3.04 5.99 17.54
N TRP A 325 3.65 4.98 18.12
CA TRP A 325 4.46 3.98 17.43
C TRP A 325 3.77 2.62 17.51
N LEU A 326 3.84 1.85 16.40
CA LEU A 326 3.50 0.43 16.38
C LEU A 326 4.77 -0.35 16.05
N GLY A 327 4.95 -1.51 16.68
CA GLY A 327 6.14 -2.34 16.44
C GLY A 327 7.45 -1.74 16.96
N PHE A 328 7.38 -0.77 17.86
CA PHE A 328 8.58 -0.18 18.46
C PHE A 328 9.35 -1.21 19.32
N GLY A 329 8.63 -2.14 19.98
CA GLY A 329 9.21 -3.25 20.74
C GLY A 329 9.85 -4.35 19.89
N GLU A 330 9.61 -4.37 18.57
CA GLU A 330 10.08 -5.43 17.66
C GLU A 330 11.47 -5.10 17.11
N SER A 331 12.53 -5.50 17.84
CA SER A 331 13.91 -5.17 17.47
C SER A 331 14.42 -5.88 16.22
N SER A 332 13.82 -7.04 15.90
CA SER A 332 14.24 -7.89 14.78
C SER A 332 13.51 -7.62 13.47
N GLU A 333 12.50 -6.73 13.45
CA GLU A 333 11.66 -6.54 12.27
C GLU A 333 11.85 -5.14 11.65
N ARG A 334 11.79 -5.08 10.32
CA ARG A 334 11.74 -3.83 9.56
C ARG A 334 10.49 -3.82 8.71
N PHE A 335 9.45 -3.18 9.22
CA PHE A 335 8.16 -3.08 8.54
C PHE A 335 8.26 -2.18 7.32
N LEU A 336 7.72 -2.63 6.19
CA LEU A 336 7.85 -1.95 4.90
C LEU A 336 6.49 -1.53 4.34
N ARG A 337 5.73 -2.48 3.79
CA ARG A 337 4.44 -2.19 3.19
C ARG A 337 3.32 -2.38 4.20
N LEU A 338 2.44 -1.41 4.26
CA LEU A 338 1.36 -1.33 5.24
C LEU A 338 0.00 -1.33 4.53
N ALA A 339 -0.98 -1.93 5.18
CA ALA A 339 -2.40 -1.78 4.83
C ALA A 339 -3.20 -1.60 6.12
N LEU A 340 -4.18 -0.70 6.12
CA LEU A 340 -4.96 -0.33 7.30
C LEU A 340 -6.41 -0.79 7.13
N PHE A 341 -6.90 -1.55 8.10
CA PHE A 341 -8.31 -1.90 8.28
C PHE A 341 -8.91 -1.03 9.38
N GLN A 342 -10.05 -0.38 9.10
CA GLN A 342 -10.76 0.47 10.06
C GLN A 342 -12.27 0.14 10.14
N GLY A 343 -12.67 -1.04 9.64
CA GLY A 343 -14.04 -1.51 9.67
C GLY A 343 -14.40 -2.30 10.95
N THR A 344 -15.63 -2.80 10.97
CA THR A 344 -16.07 -3.84 11.90
C THR A 344 -15.80 -5.20 11.26
N PRO A 345 -15.05 -6.11 11.91
CA PRO A 345 -14.73 -7.40 11.31
C PRO A 345 -15.98 -8.27 11.16
N SER A 346 -16.07 -8.98 10.05
CA SER A 346 -17.12 -9.97 9.85
C SER A 346 -17.06 -11.06 10.93
N ARG A 347 -18.20 -11.49 11.45
CA ARG A 347 -18.27 -12.62 12.39
C ARG A 347 -17.70 -13.86 11.71
N GLY A 348 -16.68 -14.46 12.28
CA GLY A 348 -16.26 -15.82 11.93
C GLY A 348 -17.46 -16.76 12.12
N VAL A 349 -17.53 -17.84 11.33
CA VAL A 349 -18.53 -18.90 11.51
C VAL A 349 -18.22 -19.63 12.81
N SER A 350 -18.56 -19.05 13.94
CA SER A 350 -18.64 -19.75 15.22
C SER A 350 -19.98 -20.44 15.25
N LEU A 351 -19.96 -21.73 14.94
CA LEU A 351 -21.07 -22.64 15.20
C LEU A 351 -21.23 -22.73 16.73
N MET A 352 -22.41 -22.29 17.21
CA MET A 352 -22.97 -22.47 18.54
C MET A 352 -22.47 -21.53 19.65
N ASN A 353 -23.27 -20.57 20.03
CA ASN A 353 -24.09 -20.52 21.26
C ASN A 353 -24.68 -19.12 21.36
N GLY A 354 -26.01 -19.06 21.65
CA GLY A 354 -26.74 -17.82 21.89
C GLY A 354 -26.13 -17.05 23.09
N ALA A 355 -25.28 -16.11 22.77
CA ALA A 355 -24.81 -15.10 23.68
C ALA A 355 -25.00 -13.75 23.00
N GLU A 356 -25.75 -12.92 23.67
CA GLU A 356 -25.96 -11.49 23.66
C GLU A 356 -25.32 -10.68 22.51
N GLN A 357 -26.10 -9.79 21.94
CA GLN A 357 -25.74 -8.71 21.03
C GLN A 357 -24.62 -7.86 21.66
N ALA A 358 -23.37 -8.36 21.63
CA ALA A 358 -22.23 -7.49 21.82
C ALA A 358 -22.24 -6.49 20.65
N GLN A 359 -22.29 -5.21 20.96
CA GLN A 359 -22.14 -4.13 19.99
C GLN A 359 -20.90 -4.44 19.15
N GLU A 360 -21.05 -4.46 17.83
CA GLU A 360 -19.95 -4.63 16.90
C GLU A 360 -19.03 -3.40 17.03
N GLU A 361 -18.00 -3.51 17.85
CA GLU A 361 -16.99 -2.46 17.96
C GLU A 361 -16.04 -2.57 16.76
N ALA A 362 -15.68 -1.41 16.21
CA ALA A 362 -14.65 -1.33 15.19
C ALA A 362 -13.33 -1.90 15.74
N ASP A 363 -12.71 -2.83 15.01
CA ASP A 363 -11.41 -3.42 15.35
C ASP A 363 -10.36 -3.00 14.31
N PRO A 364 -9.77 -1.79 14.49
CA PRO A 364 -8.77 -1.31 13.56
C PRO A 364 -7.51 -2.17 13.65
N ALA A 365 -7.00 -2.55 12.50
CA ALA A 365 -5.79 -3.35 12.39
C ALA A 365 -4.87 -2.84 11.29
N VAL A 366 -3.57 -2.79 11.57
CA VAL A 366 -2.53 -2.60 10.56
C VAL A 366 -1.94 -3.95 10.21
N VAL A 367 -1.96 -4.27 8.93
CA VAL A 367 -1.27 -5.43 8.38
C VAL A 367 0.01 -4.95 7.71
N ALA A 368 1.13 -5.51 8.10
CA ALA A 368 2.45 -5.08 7.66
C ALA A 368 3.26 -6.23 7.07
N THR A 369 4.04 -5.95 6.01
CA THR A 369 5.13 -6.82 5.58
C THR A 369 6.41 -6.40 6.29
N SER A 370 7.37 -7.31 6.43
CA SER A 370 8.70 -7.00 6.96
C SER A 370 9.79 -7.43 5.98
N PHE A 371 10.92 -6.72 6.03
CA PHE A 371 12.07 -6.97 5.16
C PHE A 371 12.59 -8.41 5.33
N ASP A 372 12.70 -9.10 4.21
CA ASP A 372 13.26 -10.46 4.12
C ASP A 372 12.50 -11.49 4.99
N ARG A 373 11.16 -11.32 5.08
CA ARG A 373 10.28 -12.21 5.83
C ARG A 373 9.18 -12.83 4.96
N GLN A 374 8.99 -14.12 5.17
CA GLN A 374 7.89 -14.89 4.57
C GLN A 374 6.59 -14.76 5.38
N ARG A 375 6.45 -13.68 6.15
CA ARG A 375 5.32 -13.45 7.06
C ARG A 375 4.75 -12.06 6.89
N LEU A 376 3.46 -11.95 7.17
CA LEU A 376 2.79 -10.70 7.44
C LEU A 376 2.48 -10.58 8.93
N PHE A 377 2.46 -9.37 9.43
CA PHE A 377 2.30 -9.04 10.84
C PHE A 377 1.06 -8.20 11.04
N ILE A 378 0.29 -8.48 12.10
CA ILE A 378 -0.95 -7.76 12.41
C ILE A 378 -0.79 -7.03 13.73
N PHE A 379 -1.04 -5.72 13.70
CA PHE A 379 -1.15 -4.85 14.87
C PHE A 379 -2.61 -4.51 15.10
N SER A 380 -3.09 -4.73 16.32
CA SER A 380 -4.45 -4.43 16.75
C SER A 380 -4.47 -3.45 17.93
N ARG A 381 -5.59 -3.36 18.63
CA ARG A 381 -5.70 -2.60 19.88
C ARG A 381 -5.13 -3.34 21.08
N SER A 382 -5.16 -4.67 21.05
CA SER A 382 -4.75 -5.51 22.17
C SER A 382 -3.27 -5.87 22.08
N GLU A 383 -2.55 -5.76 23.20
CA GLU A 383 -1.19 -6.26 23.31
C GLU A 383 -1.18 -7.80 23.40
N PRO A 384 -0.15 -8.48 22.87
CA PRO A 384 -0.04 -9.94 22.97
C PRO A 384 -0.01 -10.36 24.45
N GLY A 385 -0.96 -11.18 24.86
CA GLY A 385 -1.03 -11.75 26.22
C GLY A 385 -1.92 -11.01 27.22
N GLU A 386 -2.61 -9.95 26.84
CA GLU A 386 -3.60 -9.27 27.70
C GLU A 386 -4.84 -10.12 27.99
N ASP A 387 -5.21 -11.03 27.10
CA ASP A 387 -6.39 -11.90 27.23
C ASP A 387 -6.18 -13.12 28.15
N GLY A 388 -5.11 -13.17 28.93
CA GLY A 388 -4.90 -14.11 30.04
C GLY A 388 -4.75 -15.60 29.65
N GLY A 389 -4.67 -15.94 28.37
CA GLY A 389 -4.48 -17.31 27.91
C GLY A 389 -3.09 -17.51 27.27
N GLU A 390 -2.45 -18.65 27.53
CA GLU A 390 -1.24 -19.09 26.83
C GLU A 390 -1.40 -19.16 25.30
N THR A 391 -2.63 -19.06 24.81
CA THR A 391 -3.00 -19.09 23.38
C THR A 391 -2.85 -17.75 22.66
N GLY A 392 -2.58 -16.65 23.36
CA GLY A 392 -2.50 -15.30 22.78
C GLY A 392 -1.15 -14.91 22.17
N ARG A 393 -0.08 -15.70 22.41
CA ARG A 393 1.24 -15.44 21.82
C ARG A 393 1.39 -16.16 20.50
N ASP A 394 1.86 -15.45 19.50
CA ASP A 394 2.34 -16.08 18.28
C ASP A 394 3.51 -17.02 18.61
N VAL A 395 3.42 -18.28 18.15
CA VAL A 395 4.44 -19.32 18.35
C VAL A 395 5.84 -18.88 17.89
N PHE A 396 5.89 -17.88 17.03
CA PHE A 396 7.13 -17.35 16.46
C PHE A 396 7.62 -16.06 17.14
N ASN A 397 6.95 -15.60 18.18
CA ASN A 397 7.40 -14.45 18.94
C ASN A 397 8.51 -14.88 19.91
N GLU A 398 9.74 -14.81 19.47
CA GLU A 398 10.93 -15.03 20.28
C GLU A 398 11.14 -13.88 21.27
N LYS A 399 10.32 -13.77 22.30
CA LYS A 399 10.74 -13.09 23.52
C LYS A 399 11.28 -14.12 24.49
N VAL A 400 12.59 -14.16 24.53
CA VAL A 400 13.34 -14.66 25.68
C VAL A 400 13.28 -13.62 26.79
#